data_8147187ccc5c9c6775f62f7685122557
#
_entry.id   8147187ccc5c9c6775f62f7685122557
#
_cell.length_a   1.000
_cell.length_b   1.000
_cell.length_c   1.000
_cell.angle_alpha   90.00
_cell.angle_beta   90.00
_cell.angle_gamma   90.00
#
_symmetry.space_group_name_H-M   'P 1'
#
loop_
_entity.id
_entity.type
_entity.pdbx_description
1 polymer ?
#
loop_
_entity_poly.entity_id
_entity_poly.type
_entity_poly.pdbx_seq_one_letter_code
_entity_poly.pdbx_strand_id
1 'polypeptide(L)'
;MVSTVTWSIVLYPNPGLRNRVWNIDVFGVLRGKYLTPAFAIKIGETAIRNCFAHQLRAIREEGAKYMGNHPCVFTEIGIPYDMDNKHAYVTGDYSSQISAMDANHFGLEESNANGFTLWTYVVTVCISPPLWNDD
;
A
#
# COMPACT_ATOMS: atom_id res chain seq x y z
N MET A 1 9.94 -11.89 -19.96
CA MET A 1 10.76 -11.40 -18.85
C MET A 1 9.84 -10.57 -17.94
N VAL A 2 9.61 -11.01 -16.73
CA VAL A 2 8.72 -10.30 -15.79
C VAL A 2 9.53 -9.19 -15.14
N SER A 3 9.12 -7.95 -15.34
CA SER A 3 9.73 -6.79 -14.72
C SER A 3 9.17 -6.68 -13.30
N THR A 4 9.97 -7.03 -12.32
CA THR A 4 9.63 -6.90 -10.92
C THR A 4 10.06 -5.51 -10.45
N VAL A 5 9.12 -4.62 -10.21
CA VAL A 5 9.38 -3.36 -9.52
C VAL A 5 8.91 -3.53 -8.09
N THR A 6 9.85 -3.79 -7.20
CA THR A 6 9.59 -3.90 -5.77
C THR A 6 9.65 -2.51 -5.16
N TRP A 7 8.50 -1.98 -4.74
CA TRP A 7 8.44 -0.75 -3.97
C TRP A 7 7.72 -1.01 -2.65
N SER A 8 8.51 -1.19 -1.60
CA SER A 8 7.95 -1.11 -0.24
C SER A 8 7.70 0.34 0.10
N ILE A 9 6.47 0.82 -0.08
CA ILE A 9 6.08 2.14 0.43
C ILE A 9 5.80 1.99 1.92
N VAL A 10 6.87 1.75 2.69
CA VAL A 10 6.81 1.79 4.14
C VAL A 10 7.29 3.16 4.59
N LEU A 11 6.36 4.06 4.83
CA LEU A 11 6.65 5.34 5.48
C LEU A 11 5.94 5.36 6.83
N TYR A 12 6.70 5.16 7.90
CA TYR A 12 6.27 5.31 9.30
C TYR A 12 6.17 6.79 9.70
N PRO A 13 5.36 7.20 10.66
CA PRO A 13 4.76 6.49 11.77
C PRO A 13 3.22 6.46 11.73
N ASN A 14 2.64 5.45 12.33
CA ASN A 14 1.20 5.17 12.40
C ASN A 14 0.53 4.91 11.06
N PRO A 15 0.84 3.78 10.42
CA PRO A 15 0.37 3.44 9.07
C PRO A 15 -1.17 3.32 8.97
N GLY A 16 -1.85 2.97 10.05
CA GLY A 16 -3.31 2.85 10.07
C GLY A 16 -4.01 4.18 9.79
N LEU A 17 -3.70 5.21 10.55
CA LEU A 17 -4.25 6.55 10.32
C LEU A 17 -3.85 7.11 8.95
N ARG A 18 -2.61 6.88 8.54
CA ARG A 18 -2.10 7.35 7.27
C ARG A 18 -2.87 6.78 6.08
N ASN A 19 -3.11 5.49 6.06
CA ASN A 19 -3.78 4.82 4.95
C ASN A 19 -5.31 4.98 4.98
N ARG A 20 -5.88 5.37 6.11
CA ARG A 20 -7.32 5.51 6.31
C ARG A 20 -7.81 6.95 6.23
N VAL A 21 -7.05 7.88 6.79
CA VAL A 21 -7.46 9.29 6.90
C VAL A 21 -6.72 10.17 5.90
N TRP A 22 -5.45 9.90 5.69
CA TRP A 22 -4.60 10.68 4.78
C TRP A 22 -3.48 9.82 4.17
N ASN A 23 -2.95 10.28 3.04
CA ASN A 23 -1.77 9.72 2.39
C ASN A 23 -0.98 10.84 1.70
N ILE A 24 0.22 10.54 1.22
CA ILE A 24 1.06 11.47 0.47
C ILE A 24 1.33 10.88 -0.91
N ASP A 25 1.10 11.68 -1.95
CA ASP A 25 1.51 11.35 -3.32
C ASP A 25 3.02 11.52 -3.49
N VAL A 26 3.77 10.54 -3.00
CA VAL A 26 5.23 10.54 -3.02
C VAL A 26 5.77 10.61 -4.44
N PHE A 27 5.17 9.88 -5.38
CA PHE A 27 5.58 9.91 -6.79
C PHE A 27 5.34 11.27 -7.41
N GLY A 28 4.23 11.94 -7.08
CA GLY A 28 3.98 13.30 -7.52
C GLY A 28 5.03 14.29 -6.98
N VAL A 29 5.46 14.11 -5.73
CA VAL A 29 6.56 14.93 -5.14
C VAL A 29 7.86 14.69 -5.88
N LEU A 30 8.26 13.43 -6.06
CA LEU A 30 9.50 13.07 -6.74
C LEU A 30 9.56 13.53 -8.21
N ARG A 31 8.42 13.63 -8.86
CA ARG A 31 8.27 14.12 -10.24
C ARG A 31 8.08 15.62 -10.34
N GLY A 32 8.14 16.35 -9.23
CA GLY A 32 7.97 17.80 -9.22
C GLY A 32 6.56 18.28 -9.55
N LYS A 33 5.53 17.44 -9.37
CA LYS A 33 4.12 17.77 -9.64
C LYS A 33 3.58 18.87 -8.72
N TYR A 34 4.14 18.98 -7.53
CA TYR A 34 3.66 19.88 -6.49
C TYR A 34 4.66 20.99 -6.20
N LEU A 35 4.17 22.20 -6.03
CA LEU A 35 4.99 23.37 -5.68
C LEU A 35 5.68 23.19 -4.31
N THR A 36 4.99 22.56 -3.37
CA THR A 36 5.55 22.14 -2.08
C THR A 36 5.03 20.75 -1.73
N PRO A 37 5.78 19.93 -0.94
CA PRO A 37 5.34 18.60 -0.51
C PRO A 37 4.01 18.61 0.26
N ALA A 38 3.64 19.72 0.89
CA ALA A 38 2.37 19.86 1.60
C ALA A 38 1.15 19.67 0.68
N PHE A 39 1.23 20.08 -0.59
CA PHE A 39 0.15 19.87 -1.57
C PHE A 39 0.01 18.42 -2.04
N ALA A 40 0.97 17.58 -1.72
CA ALA A 40 0.90 16.16 -2.03
C ALA A 40 0.06 15.38 -1.01
N ILE A 41 -0.33 15.99 0.12
CA ILE A 41 -1.17 15.35 1.13
C ILE A 41 -2.59 15.17 0.58
N LYS A 42 -3.07 13.93 0.65
CA LYS A 42 -4.41 13.51 0.24
C LYS A 42 -5.20 13.12 1.48
N ILE A 43 -6.35 13.73 1.68
CA ILE A 43 -7.21 13.50 2.84
C ILE A 43 -8.54 12.90 2.38
N GLY A 44 -9.00 11.91 3.12
CA GLY A 44 -10.24 11.19 2.85
C GLY A 44 -10.08 10.02 1.87
N GLU A 45 -11.01 9.11 1.95
CA GLU A 45 -10.96 7.80 1.27
C GLU A 45 -10.81 7.93 -0.25
N THR A 46 -11.64 8.72 -0.89
CA THR A 46 -11.59 8.92 -2.35
C THR A 46 -10.25 9.49 -2.80
N ALA A 47 -9.69 10.47 -2.06
CA ALA A 47 -8.42 11.07 -2.40
C ALA A 47 -7.26 10.09 -2.21
N ILE A 48 -7.35 9.22 -1.21
CA ILE A 48 -6.37 8.16 -0.94
C ILE A 48 -6.41 7.10 -2.03
N ARG A 49 -7.59 6.60 -2.40
CA ARG A 49 -7.78 5.65 -3.50
C ARG A 49 -7.21 6.18 -4.82
N ASN A 50 -7.55 7.41 -5.17
CA ASN A 50 -7.02 8.05 -6.37
C ASN A 50 -5.50 8.24 -6.31
N CYS A 51 -4.95 8.50 -5.12
CA CYS A 51 -3.52 8.60 -4.92
C CYS A 51 -2.81 7.27 -5.23
N PHE A 52 -3.32 6.14 -4.74
CA PHE A 52 -2.80 4.81 -5.08
C PHE A 52 -2.90 4.52 -6.57
N ALA A 53 -4.06 4.77 -7.17
CA ALA A 53 -4.27 4.59 -8.61
C ALA A 53 -3.26 5.38 -9.45
N HIS A 54 -3.02 6.63 -9.11
CA HIS A 54 -2.05 7.47 -9.80
C HIS A 54 -0.61 6.96 -9.64
N GLN A 55 -0.24 6.52 -8.44
CA GLN A 55 1.11 6.01 -8.18
C GLN A 55 1.38 4.71 -8.94
N LEU A 56 0.47 3.75 -8.88
CA LEU A 56 0.62 2.46 -9.56
C LEU A 56 0.57 2.63 -11.08
N ARG A 57 -0.30 3.50 -11.60
CA ARG A 57 -0.32 3.84 -13.03
C ARG A 57 0.99 4.46 -13.48
N ALA A 58 1.54 5.38 -12.70
CA ALA A 58 2.81 6.01 -12.99
C ALA A 58 3.97 5.01 -13.06
N ILE A 59 4.00 4.03 -12.13
CA ILE A 59 5.00 2.95 -12.14
C ILE A 59 4.85 2.08 -13.40
N ARG A 60 3.62 1.71 -13.72
CA ARG A 60 3.34 0.91 -14.93
C ARG A 60 3.75 1.64 -16.21
N GLU A 61 3.41 2.91 -16.35
CA GLU A 61 3.77 3.73 -17.50
C GLU A 61 5.28 3.87 -17.65
N GLU A 62 5.98 4.07 -16.53
CA GLU A 62 7.43 4.13 -16.53
C GLU A 62 8.06 2.79 -16.91
N GLY A 63 7.53 1.69 -16.40
CA GLY A 63 7.94 0.35 -16.82
C GLY A 63 7.74 0.14 -18.33
N ALA A 64 6.59 0.50 -18.86
CA ALA A 64 6.29 0.39 -20.28
C ALA A 64 7.22 1.25 -21.16
N LYS A 65 7.60 2.43 -20.66
CA LYS A 65 8.52 3.34 -21.37
C LYS A 65 9.92 2.75 -21.56
N TYR A 66 10.45 2.07 -20.53
CA TYR A 66 11.82 1.55 -20.57
C TYR A 66 11.92 0.08 -20.99
N MET A 67 10.88 -0.69 -20.78
CA MET A 67 10.90 -2.13 -21.02
C MET A 67 9.97 -2.57 -22.16
N GLY A 68 9.25 -1.63 -22.76
CA GLY A 68 8.27 -1.95 -23.80
C GLY A 68 6.95 -2.45 -23.23
N ASN A 69 6.04 -2.83 -24.13
CA ASN A 69 4.68 -3.25 -23.75
C ASN A 69 4.64 -4.70 -23.24
N HIS A 70 5.33 -4.95 -22.14
CA HIS A 70 5.31 -6.24 -21.43
C HIS A 70 4.29 -6.25 -20.30
N PRO A 71 3.79 -7.43 -19.91
CA PRO A 71 2.92 -7.57 -18.74
C PRO A 71 3.58 -6.99 -17.48
N CYS A 72 2.83 -6.17 -16.75
CA CYS A 72 3.27 -5.55 -15.50
C CYS A 72 2.61 -6.28 -14.32
N VAL A 73 3.43 -6.82 -13.42
CA VAL A 73 2.96 -7.50 -12.20
C VAL A 73 3.58 -6.79 -11.00
N PHE A 74 2.73 -6.37 -10.06
CA PHE A 74 3.15 -5.84 -8.76
C PHE A 74 3.35 -6.98 -7.78
N THR A 75 4.58 -7.23 -7.34
CA THR A 75 4.93 -8.44 -6.58
C THR A 75 4.87 -8.29 -5.07
N GLU A 76 4.68 -7.08 -4.57
CA GLU A 76 4.63 -6.81 -3.12
C GLU A 76 3.60 -5.73 -2.81
N ILE A 77 2.34 -6.11 -2.88
CA ILE A 77 1.22 -5.26 -2.48
C ILE A 77 0.71 -5.75 -1.13
N GLY A 78 0.62 -4.85 -0.17
CA GLY A 78 0.11 -5.23 1.16
C GLY A 78 -0.11 -4.04 2.08
N ILE A 79 -0.58 -4.37 3.25
CA ILE A 79 -0.85 -3.44 4.33
C ILE A 79 -0.23 -3.97 5.62
N PRO A 80 0.14 -3.10 6.56
CA PRO A 80 0.49 -3.55 7.90
C PRO A 80 -0.79 -4.03 8.62
N TYR A 81 -0.81 -5.28 9.05
CA TYR A 81 -1.98 -5.85 9.75
C TYR A 81 -2.08 -5.41 11.21
N ASP A 82 -1.00 -4.89 11.77
CA ASP A 82 -0.91 -4.38 13.14
C ASP A 82 -1.27 -2.88 13.26
N MET A 83 -1.94 -2.32 12.25
CA MET A 83 -2.39 -0.93 12.28
C MET A 83 -3.34 -0.65 13.45
N ASP A 84 -3.49 0.63 13.79
CA ASP A 84 -4.32 1.10 14.90
C ASP A 84 -3.95 0.46 16.26
N ASN A 85 -2.64 0.35 16.53
CA ASN A 85 -2.13 -0.26 17.76
C ASN A 85 -2.62 -1.70 17.97
N LYS A 86 -2.67 -2.49 16.91
CA LYS A 86 -3.13 -3.88 16.91
C LYS A 86 -4.61 -4.03 17.35
N HIS A 87 -5.42 -2.99 17.15
CA HIS A 87 -6.82 -2.97 17.54
C HIS A 87 -7.58 -4.22 17.08
N ALA A 88 -7.37 -4.61 15.82
CA ALA A 88 -8.02 -5.80 15.25
C ALA A 88 -7.71 -7.10 15.99
N TYR A 89 -6.50 -7.24 16.53
CA TYR A 89 -6.09 -8.46 17.27
C TYR A 89 -6.76 -8.58 18.62
N VAL A 90 -7.17 -7.45 19.22
CA VAL A 90 -7.84 -7.41 20.52
C VAL A 90 -9.35 -7.49 20.37
N THR A 91 -9.91 -6.82 19.37
CA THR A 91 -11.36 -6.63 19.22
C THR A 91 -11.99 -7.51 18.15
N GLY A 92 -11.20 -8.02 17.20
CA GLY A 92 -11.70 -8.68 15.98
C GLY A 92 -12.27 -7.71 14.94
N ASP A 93 -12.12 -6.40 15.14
CA ASP A 93 -12.56 -5.39 14.16
C ASP A 93 -11.46 -5.10 13.14
N TYR A 94 -11.61 -5.63 11.94
CA TYR A 94 -10.69 -5.46 10.82
C TYR A 94 -11.09 -4.33 9.85
N SER A 95 -11.96 -3.43 10.25
CA SER A 95 -12.46 -2.36 9.36
C SER A 95 -11.35 -1.49 8.76
N SER A 96 -10.30 -1.20 9.53
CA SER A 96 -9.14 -0.44 9.07
C SER A 96 -8.34 -1.18 8.02
N GLN A 97 -8.09 -2.48 8.22
CA GLN A 97 -7.39 -3.34 7.27
C GLN A 97 -8.20 -3.50 5.98
N ILE A 98 -9.50 -3.69 6.10
CA ILE A 98 -10.41 -3.79 4.95
C ILE A 98 -10.36 -2.52 4.12
N SER A 99 -10.50 -1.34 4.74
CA SER A 99 -10.44 -0.05 4.03
C SER A 99 -9.09 0.20 3.35
N ALA A 100 -8.00 -0.15 4.02
CA ALA A 100 -6.66 0.01 3.45
C ALA A 100 -6.40 -0.95 2.29
N MET A 101 -6.85 -2.20 2.40
CA MET A 101 -6.72 -3.19 1.34
C MET A 101 -7.59 -2.84 0.13
N ASP A 102 -8.83 -2.39 0.37
CA ASP A 102 -9.73 -1.93 -0.67
C ASP A 102 -9.13 -0.76 -1.48
N ALA A 103 -8.47 0.20 -0.82
CA ALA A 103 -7.78 1.29 -1.50
C ALA A 103 -6.61 0.78 -2.37
N ASN A 104 -5.88 -0.24 -1.93
CA ASN A 104 -4.84 -0.88 -2.74
C ASN A 104 -5.43 -1.60 -3.96
N HIS A 105 -6.48 -2.38 -3.78
CA HIS A 105 -7.16 -3.09 -4.89
C HIS A 105 -7.70 -2.11 -5.93
N PHE A 106 -8.38 -1.05 -5.49
CA PHE A 106 -8.82 0.01 -6.39
C PHE A 106 -7.66 0.59 -7.22
N GLY A 107 -6.52 0.85 -6.56
CA GLY A 107 -5.34 1.35 -7.25
C GLY A 107 -4.79 0.38 -8.29
N LEU A 108 -4.79 -0.93 -7.98
CA LEU A 108 -4.36 -1.98 -8.90
C LEU A 108 -5.27 -2.07 -10.13
N GLU A 109 -6.58 -2.08 -9.93
CA GLU A 109 -7.57 -2.11 -11.01
C GLU A 109 -7.43 -0.90 -11.93
N GLU A 110 -7.38 0.29 -11.37
CA GLU A 110 -7.26 1.54 -12.11
C GLU A 110 -5.90 1.72 -12.80
N SER A 111 -4.86 1.02 -12.36
CA SER A 111 -3.54 1.07 -12.99
C SER A 111 -3.43 0.24 -14.26
N ASN A 112 -4.41 -0.60 -14.56
CA ASN A 112 -4.36 -1.62 -15.61
C ASN A 112 -3.16 -2.58 -15.44
N ALA A 113 -2.80 -2.93 -14.22
CA ALA A 113 -1.82 -3.97 -13.95
C ALA A 113 -2.30 -5.33 -14.47
N ASN A 114 -1.38 -6.17 -14.91
CA ASN A 114 -1.70 -7.51 -15.39
C ASN A 114 -1.81 -8.54 -14.26
N GLY A 115 -1.33 -8.19 -13.08
CA GLY A 115 -1.42 -9.03 -11.90
C GLY A 115 -0.72 -8.41 -10.70
N PHE A 116 -0.90 -9.06 -9.56
CA PHE A 116 -0.22 -8.69 -8.32
C PHE A 116 -0.09 -9.89 -7.40
N THR A 117 0.81 -9.80 -6.43
CA THR A 117 0.90 -10.74 -5.30
C THR A 117 0.79 -9.96 -4.00
N LEU A 118 0.05 -10.53 -3.05
CA LEU A 118 -0.11 -9.94 -1.73
C LEU A 118 1.11 -10.28 -0.85
N TRP A 119 1.65 -9.29 -0.20
CA TRP A 119 2.65 -9.41 0.84
C TRP A 119 1.99 -9.23 2.21
N THR A 120 1.98 -10.18 3.13
CA THR A 120 2.35 -11.58 2.93
C THR A 120 1.31 -12.44 3.64
N TYR A 121 0.92 -13.55 3.05
CA TYR A 121 0.08 -14.51 3.73
C TYR A 121 0.96 -15.34 4.66
N VAL A 122 0.89 -15.06 5.96
CA VAL A 122 1.52 -15.90 6.99
C VAL A 122 0.45 -16.77 7.59
N VAL A 123 0.52 -18.08 7.33
CA VAL A 123 -0.21 -19.05 8.14
C VAL A 123 0.43 -19.04 9.52
N THR A 124 -0.13 -18.28 10.44
CA THR A 124 0.19 -18.44 11.84
C THR A 124 -0.37 -19.80 12.25
N VAL A 125 0.43 -20.84 12.14
CA VAL A 125 0.20 -22.02 12.95
C VAL A 125 0.20 -21.48 14.37
N CYS A 126 -0.89 -21.65 15.10
CA CYS A 126 -0.97 -21.33 16.52
C CYS A 126 0.07 -22.16 17.27
N ILE A 127 1.30 -21.72 17.22
CA ILE A 127 2.29 -22.07 18.22
C ILE A 127 1.87 -21.23 19.39
N SER A 128 1.59 -21.85 20.52
CA SER A 128 1.25 -21.25 21.81
C SER A 128 1.95 -19.92 22.01
N PRO A 129 1.26 -18.91 22.56
CA PRO A 129 1.87 -17.59 22.70
C PRO A 129 3.26 -17.73 23.30
N PRO A 130 4.27 -17.06 22.74
CA PRO A 130 5.57 -17.06 23.38
C PRO A 130 5.37 -16.53 24.80
N LEU A 131 5.80 -17.31 25.76
CA LEU A 131 5.91 -16.88 27.15
C LEU A 131 6.99 -15.80 27.18
N TRP A 132 6.64 -14.59 26.84
CA TRP A 132 7.40 -13.42 27.21
C TRP A 132 7.00 -13.13 28.65
N ASN A 133 7.72 -13.77 29.58
CA ASN A 133 7.76 -13.27 30.93
C ASN A 133 8.60 -12.00 30.89
N ASP A 134 7.96 -10.85 31.00
CA ASP A 134 8.61 -9.63 31.42
C ASP A 134 8.90 -9.79 32.91
N ASP A 135 10.13 -10.14 33.26
CA ASP A 135 10.78 -9.87 34.54
C ASP A 135 11.66 -8.63 34.39
#